data_a6eef2e6efff2a8508453c5a767347ea
#
_entry.id   a6eef2e6efff2a8508453c5a767347ea
#
_cell.length_a   1.000
_cell.length_b   1.000
_cell.length_c   1.000
_cell.angle_alpha   90.00
_cell.angle_beta   90.00
_cell.angle_gamma   90.00
#
_symmetry.space_group_name_H-M   'P 1'
#
loop_
_entity.id
_entity.type
_entity.pdbx_description
1 polymer ?
#
loop_
_entity_poly.entity_id
_entity_poly.type
_entity_poly.pdbx_seq_one_letter_code
_entity_poly.pdbx_strand_id
1 'polypeptide(L)'
;MSSQEDLTARARIRDAAIVLFAERGIGPATIRDIAQAAGVSSGLVRHHFGSKEGLRRACDDYAMAELTKIRSEIFSDGQTILGGLHPAVIQLQRYLVRSTLDSPASTSAMFGRMVELGEEWIAEQGIQVADPRAYSAVLVAMQMGMFLMADQLTAALDTDVTKPAGHLRMMAGAIDVFTHPLPADQEAAARAVLKKLAADTLKEGTP
;
A
#
# COMPACT_ATOMS: atom_id res chain seq x y z
N MET A 1 -16.71 -33.07 3.51
CA MET A 1 -16.10 -32.70 2.21
C MET A 1 -16.39 -31.26 1.81
N SER A 2 -17.51 -30.69 2.21
CA SER A 2 -17.92 -29.32 1.87
C SER A 2 -16.97 -28.20 2.36
N SER A 3 -16.38 -28.31 3.52
CA SER A 3 -15.59 -27.22 4.17
C SER A 3 -14.26 -26.89 3.46
N GLN A 4 -13.52 -27.88 2.99
CA GLN A 4 -12.20 -27.65 2.35
C GLN A 4 -12.33 -27.07 0.93
N GLU A 5 -13.28 -27.59 0.15
CA GLU A 5 -13.56 -27.07 -1.20
C GLU A 5 -14.12 -25.66 -1.14
N ASP A 6 -14.92 -25.35 -0.15
CA ASP A 6 -15.53 -24.05 0.12
C ASP A 6 -14.46 -22.99 0.51
N LEU A 7 -13.54 -23.33 1.39
CA LEU A 7 -12.39 -22.47 1.73
C LEU A 7 -11.50 -22.21 0.51
N THR A 8 -11.28 -23.23 -0.34
CA THR A 8 -10.49 -23.09 -1.57
C THR A 8 -11.20 -22.17 -2.58
N ALA A 9 -12.53 -22.30 -2.73
CA ALA A 9 -13.32 -21.44 -3.61
C ALA A 9 -13.31 -19.98 -3.12
N ARG A 10 -13.47 -19.76 -1.83
CA ARG A 10 -13.40 -18.41 -1.22
C ARG A 10 -12.03 -17.75 -1.48
N ALA A 11 -10.93 -18.48 -1.33
CA ALA A 11 -9.59 -17.98 -1.62
C ALA A 11 -9.43 -17.63 -3.12
N ARG A 12 -9.81 -18.53 -4.04
CA ARG A 12 -9.75 -18.28 -5.48
C ARG A 12 -10.55 -17.04 -5.91
N ILE A 13 -11.73 -16.84 -5.35
CA ILE A 13 -12.56 -15.67 -5.64
C ILE A 13 -11.86 -14.39 -5.18
N ARG A 14 -11.32 -14.39 -3.95
CA ARG A 14 -10.57 -13.24 -3.40
C ARG A 14 -9.36 -12.93 -4.27
N ASP A 15 -8.56 -13.93 -4.61
CA ASP A 15 -7.32 -13.75 -5.37
C ASP A 15 -7.62 -13.23 -6.80
N ALA A 16 -8.64 -13.76 -7.47
CA ALA A 16 -9.13 -13.24 -8.74
C ALA A 16 -9.65 -11.79 -8.63
N ALA A 17 -10.34 -11.45 -7.53
CA ALA A 17 -10.81 -10.10 -7.28
C ALA A 17 -9.64 -9.12 -7.09
N ILE A 18 -8.62 -9.47 -6.31
CA ILE A 18 -7.41 -8.65 -6.10
C ILE A 18 -6.75 -8.32 -7.44
N VAL A 19 -6.58 -9.31 -8.33
CA VAL A 19 -6.02 -9.10 -9.67
C VAL A 19 -6.87 -8.10 -10.46
N LEU A 20 -8.15 -8.38 -10.62
CA LEU A 20 -9.04 -7.56 -11.44
C LEU A 20 -9.23 -6.14 -10.88
N PHE A 21 -9.31 -6.00 -9.57
CA PHE A 21 -9.39 -4.69 -8.92
C PHE A 21 -8.09 -3.89 -9.09
N ALA A 22 -6.93 -4.53 -8.99
CA ALA A 22 -5.64 -3.88 -9.21
C ALA A 22 -5.47 -3.41 -10.67
N GLU A 23 -5.94 -4.19 -11.64
CA GLU A 23 -5.79 -3.91 -13.07
C GLU A 23 -6.80 -2.90 -13.60
N ARG A 24 -8.09 -3.06 -13.24
CA ARG A 24 -9.19 -2.32 -13.85
C ARG A 24 -9.82 -1.27 -12.93
N GLY A 25 -9.52 -1.32 -11.62
CA GLY A 25 -10.21 -0.57 -10.58
C GLY A 25 -11.44 -1.33 -10.06
N ILE A 26 -11.93 -0.91 -8.87
CA ILE A 26 -13.06 -1.59 -8.21
C ILE A 26 -14.36 -1.31 -8.98
N GLY A 27 -14.59 -0.08 -9.45
CA GLY A 27 -15.80 0.28 -10.19
C GLY A 27 -16.05 -0.63 -11.40
N PRO A 28 -15.14 -0.68 -12.39
CA PRO A 28 -15.31 -1.45 -13.64
C PRO A 28 -15.32 -2.98 -13.47
N ALA A 29 -14.58 -3.55 -12.51
CA ALA A 29 -14.55 -5.00 -12.32
C ALA A 29 -15.89 -5.53 -11.79
N THR A 30 -16.57 -6.40 -12.53
CA THR A 30 -17.89 -6.93 -12.16
C THR A 30 -17.79 -8.25 -11.39
N ILE A 31 -18.81 -8.60 -10.60
CA ILE A 31 -18.93 -9.92 -9.97
C ILE A 31 -18.88 -11.06 -11.00
N ARG A 32 -19.38 -10.82 -12.22
CA ARG A 32 -19.34 -11.80 -13.30
C ARG A 32 -17.91 -12.05 -13.80
N ASP A 33 -17.13 -10.98 -13.98
CA ASP A 33 -15.73 -11.10 -14.39
C ASP A 33 -14.90 -11.84 -13.35
N ILE A 34 -15.11 -11.50 -12.07
CA ILE A 34 -14.44 -12.15 -10.94
C ILE A 34 -14.82 -13.63 -10.86
N ALA A 35 -16.10 -13.97 -10.99
CA ALA A 35 -16.57 -15.34 -10.98
C ALA A 35 -15.95 -16.15 -12.12
N GLN A 36 -15.91 -15.58 -13.34
CA GLN A 36 -15.27 -16.18 -14.50
C GLN A 36 -13.78 -16.43 -14.27
N ALA A 37 -13.05 -15.42 -13.76
CA ALA A 37 -11.62 -15.54 -13.47
C ALA A 37 -11.32 -16.56 -12.36
N ALA A 38 -12.19 -16.68 -11.36
CA ALA A 38 -12.07 -17.66 -10.28
C ALA A 38 -12.53 -19.08 -10.66
N GLY A 39 -13.15 -19.28 -11.83
CA GLY A 39 -13.71 -20.56 -12.27
C GLY A 39 -14.90 -21.00 -11.41
N VAL A 40 -15.77 -20.04 -11.03
CA VAL A 40 -16.96 -20.30 -10.20
C VAL A 40 -18.21 -19.60 -10.76
N SER A 41 -19.38 -19.88 -10.18
CA SER A 41 -20.61 -19.13 -10.50
C SER A 41 -20.67 -17.79 -9.78
N SER A 42 -21.34 -16.78 -10.36
CA SER A 42 -21.63 -15.50 -9.67
C SER A 42 -22.48 -15.69 -8.41
N GLY A 43 -23.31 -16.74 -8.35
CA GLY A 43 -24.05 -17.12 -7.16
C GLY A 43 -23.14 -17.53 -6.00
N LEU A 44 -22.07 -18.26 -6.29
CA LEU A 44 -21.10 -18.67 -5.28
C LEU A 44 -20.29 -17.47 -4.75
N VAL A 45 -19.94 -16.49 -5.59
CA VAL A 45 -19.32 -15.23 -5.14
C VAL A 45 -20.23 -14.50 -4.15
N ARG A 46 -21.53 -14.38 -4.48
CA ARG A 46 -22.51 -13.75 -3.57
C ARG A 46 -22.72 -14.54 -2.28
N HIS A 47 -22.69 -15.87 -2.36
CA HIS A 47 -22.79 -16.72 -1.18
C HIS A 47 -21.66 -16.45 -0.19
N HIS A 48 -20.40 -16.36 -0.66
CA HIS A 48 -19.24 -16.16 0.20
C HIS A 48 -19.06 -14.74 0.72
N PHE A 49 -19.42 -13.72 -0.06
CA PHE A 49 -19.07 -12.33 0.21
C PHE A 49 -20.28 -11.39 0.27
N GLY A 50 -21.47 -11.86 -0.03
CA GLY A 50 -22.71 -11.10 -0.03
C GLY A 50 -22.80 -10.11 -1.20
N SER A 51 -21.87 -9.16 -1.26
CA SER A 51 -21.83 -8.09 -2.25
C SER A 51 -20.42 -7.85 -2.77
N LYS A 52 -20.29 -7.03 -3.82
CA LYS A 52 -18.99 -6.56 -4.32
C LYS A 52 -18.22 -5.79 -3.27
N GLU A 53 -18.90 -4.99 -2.45
CA GLU A 53 -18.32 -4.26 -1.35
C GLU A 53 -17.86 -5.21 -0.20
N GLY A 54 -18.61 -6.28 0.06
CA GLY A 54 -18.20 -7.33 1.00
C GLY A 54 -16.96 -8.07 0.52
N LEU A 55 -16.88 -8.36 -0.78
CA LEU A 55 -15.69 -8.95 -1.41
C LEU A 55 -14.50 -8.00 -1.34
N ARG A 56 -14.68 -6.71 -1.62
CA ARG A 56 -13.64 -5.70 -1.51
C ARG A 56 -13.08 -5.64 -0.10
N ARG A 57 -13.93 -5.55 0.94
CA ARG A 57 -13.47 -5.56 2.35
C ARG A 57 -12.64 -6.79 2.68
N ALA A 58 -13.07 -7.97 2.23
CA ALA A 58 -12.32 -9.20 2.43
C ALA A 58 -10.95 -9.20 1.71
N CYS A 59 -10.86 -8.55 0.54
CA CYS A 59 -9.59 -8.33 -0.16
C CYS A 59 -8.71 -7.32 0.59
N ASP A 60 -9.27 -6.22 1.11
CA ASP A 60 -8.56 -5.22 1.89
C ASP A 60 -7.93 -5.83 3.15
N ASP A 61 -8.72 -6.59 3.91
CA ASP A 61 -8.25 -7.26 5.13
C ASP A 61 -7.15 -8.29 4.83
N TYR A 62 -7.32 -9.07 3.78
CA TYR A 62 -6.32 -10.05 3.37
C TYR A 62 -5.02 -9.37 2.90
N ALA A 63 -5.12 -8.33 2.06
CA ALA A 63 -3.94 -7.64 1.54
C ALA A 63 -3.13 -6.99 2.67
N MET A 64 -3.79 -6.36 3.64
CA MET A 64 -3.15 -5.77 4.80
C MET A 64 -2.47 -6.84 5.68
N ALA A 65 -3.16 -7.93 5.98
CA ALA A 65 -2.60 -9.02 6.78
C ALA A 65 -1.39 -9.67 6.11
N GLU A 66 -1.47 -9.93 4.81
CA GLU A 66 -0.39 -10.56 4.06
C GLU A 66 0.84 -9.65 3.94
N LEU A 67 0.65 -8.35 3.67
CA LEU A 67 1.76 -7.39 3.65
C LEU A 67 2.41 -7.24 5.02
N THR A 68 1.64 -7.24 6.11
CA THR A 68 2.18 -7.20 7.47
C THR A 68 3.01 -8.44 7.77
N LYS A 69 2.49 -9.63 7.41
CA LYS A 69 3.20 -10.91 7.57
C LYS A 69 4.51 -10.92 6.77
N ILE A 70 4.46 -10.60 5.48
CA ILE A 70 5.65 -10.56 4.62
C ILE A 70 6.68 -9.58 5.18
N ARG A 71 6.23 -8.41 5.66
CA ARG A 71 7.12 -7.43 6.30
C ARG A 71 7.83 -8.03 7.51
N SER A 72 7.12 -8.69 8.41
CA SER A 72 7.72 -9.30 9.61
C SER A 72 8.72 -10.40 9.26
N GLU A 73 8.43 -11.23 8.25
CA GLU A 73 9.33 -12.28 7.77
C GLU A 73 10.62 -11.71 7.16
N ILE A 74 10.50 -10.66 6.34
CA ILE A 74 11.64 -9.99 5.68
C ILE A 74 12.57 -9.34 6.71
N PHE A 75 12.01 -8.68 7.74
CA PHE A 75 12.83 -8.02 8.76
C PHE A 75 13.55 -9.01 9.67
N SER A 76 12.96 -10.19 9.91
CA SER A 76 13.62 -11.23 10.71
C SER A 76 14.86 -11.84 10.02
N ASP A 77 14.87 -11.88 8.69
CA ASP A 77 15.97 -12.49 7.90
C ASP A 77 17.02 -11.49 7.38
N GLY A 78 16.90 -10.20 7.69
CA GLY A 78 17.82 -9.15 7.19
C GLY A 78 17.74 -8.89 5.67
N GLN A 79 16.76 -9.48 4.97
CA GLN A 79 16.55 -9.36 3.52
C GLN A 79 15.52 -8.29 3.16
N THR A 80 15.46 -7.22 3.92
CA THR A 80 14.42 -6.18 3.92
C THR A 80 14.04 -5.62 2.53
N ILE A 81 15.01 -5.51 1.61
CA ILE A 81 14.77 -4.89 0.29
C ILE A 81 14.22 -5.90 -0.71
N LEU A 82 14.65 -7.16 -0.65
CA LEU A 82 14.31 -8.17 -1.65
C LEU A 82 12.86 -8.68 -1.55
N GLY A 83 12.26 -8.67 -0.36
CA GLY A 83 10.87 -9.07 -0.18
C GLY A 83 9.87 -8.15 -0.87
N GLY A 84 10.16 -6.86 -0.94
CA GLY A 84 9.36 -5.89 -1.70
C GLY A 84 9.31 -6.15 -3.20
N LEU A 85 10.24 -6.96 -3.72
CA LEU A 85 10.32 -7.32 -5.15
C LEU A 85 9.49 -8.55 -5.52
N HIS A 86 8.90 -9.25 -4.55
CA HIS A 86 8.09 -10.42 -4.85
C HIS A 86 6.82 -9.97 -5.61
N PRO A 87 6.50 -10.60 -6.77
CA PRO A 87 5.37 -10.18 -7.61
C PRO A 87 4.04 -10.07 -6.86
N ALA A 88 3.80 -10.95 -5.89
CA ALA A 88 2.59 -10.91 -5.05
C ALA A 88 2.54 -9.64 -4.17
N VAL A 89 3.66 -9.18 -3.64
CA VAL A 89 3.74 -7.94 -2.84
C VAL A 89 3.41 -6.74 -3.71
N ILE A 90 4.02 -6.64 -4.89
CA ILE A 90 3.75 -5.57 -5.86
C ILE A 90 2.26 -5.53 -6.22
N GLN A 91 1.67 -6.71 -6.44
CA GLN A 91 0.25 -6.83 -6.76
C GLN A 91 -0.67 -6.39 -5.62
N LEU A 92 -0.38 -6.79 -4.39
CA LEU A 92 -1.15 -6.40 -3.21
C LEU A 92 -1.05 -4.89 -2.96
N GLN A 93 0.13 -4.30 -3.12
CA GLN A 93 0.33 -2.86 -3.00
C GLN A 93 -0.47 -2.09 -4.07
N ARG A 94 -0.42 -2.52 -5.33
CA ARG A 94 -1.22 -1.93 -6.42
C ARG A 94 -2.72 -2.03 -6.12
N TYR A 95 -3.18 -3.17 -5.63
CA TYR A 95 -4.56 -3.36 -5.22
C TYR A 95 -4.96 -2.37 -4.12
N LEU A 96 -4.16 -2.25 -3.04
CA LEU A 96 -4.47 -1.34 -1.93
C LEU A 96 -4.52 0.12 -2.36
N VAL A 97 -3.60 0.57 -3.21
CA VAL A 97 -3.64 1.93 -3.79
C VAL A 97 -4.92 2.14 -4.59
N ARG A 98 -5.34 1.19 -5.43
CA ARG A 98 -6.60 1.28 -6.16
C ARG A 98 -7.81 1.28 -5.22
N SER A 99 -7.82 0.42 -4.21
CA SER A 99 -8.90 0.35 -3.22
C SER A 99 -9.07 1.66 -2.45
N THR A 100 -7.95 2.32 -2.12
CA THR A 100 -8.00 3.62 -1.43
C THR A 100 -8.55 4.74 -2.31
N LEU A 101 -8.34 4.73 -3.61
CA LEU A 101 -8.78 5.80 -4.51
C LEU A 101 -10.27 5.73 -4.90
N ASP A 102 -10.86 4.54 -4.86
CA ASP A 102 -12.22 4.32 -5.37
C ASP A 102 -13.35 4.71 -4.39
N SER A 103 -13.03 5.02 -3.11
CA SER A 103 -14.04 5.46 -2.12
C SER A 103 -13.42 6.34 -1.03
N PRO A 104 -13.82 7.62 -0.90
CA PRO A 104 -13.25 8.54 0.09
C PRO A 104 -13.33 8.05 1.55
N ALA A 105 -14.44 7.41 1.94
CA ALA A 105 -14.60 6.90 3.30
C ALA A 105 -13.68 5.71 3.59
N SER A 106 -13.52 4.78 2.63
CA SER A 106 -12.60 3.66 2.74
C SER A 106 -11.14 4.11 2.63
N THR A 107 -10.87 5.16 1.85
CA THR A 107 -9.55 5.78 1.70
C THR A 107 -8.99 6.21 3.05
N SER A 108 -9.75 6.99 3.81
CA SER A 108 -9.28 7.50 5.10
C SER A 108 -9.03 6.37 6.11
N ALA A 109 -9.91 5.37 6.16
CA ALA A 109 -9.75 4.24 7.07
C ALA A 109 -8.53 3.36 6.70
N MET A 110 -8.35 3.05 5.42
CA MET A 110 -7.22 2.23 4.94
C MET A 110 -5.89 2.98 5.10
N PHE A 111 -5.84 4.26 4.72
CA PHE A 111 -4.66 5.10 4.91
C PHE A 111 -4.28 5.19 6.38
N GLY A 112 -5.26 5.42 7.28
CA GLY A 112 -5.04 5.44 8.72
C GLY A 112 -4.43 4.14 9.25
N ARG A 113 -4.96 2.99 8.86
CA ARG A 113 -4.39 1.67 9.22
C ARG A 113 -2.94 1.50 8.73
N MET A 114 -2.62 1.93 7.51
CA MET A 114 -1.23 1.89 7.00
C MET A 114 -0.30 2.80 7.81
N VAL A 115 -0.77 3.97 8.21
CA VAL A 115 -0.01 4.89 9.08
C VAL A 115 0.24 4.26 10.44
N GLU A 116 -0.78 3.69 11.09
CA GLU A 116 -0.66 3.00 12.39
C GLU A 116 0.36 1.86 12.33
N LEU A 117 0.31 1.00 11.31
CA LEU A 117 1.30 -0.05 11.11
C LEU A 117 2.73 0.49 10.89
N GLY A 118 2.86 1.66 10.26
CA GLY A 118 4.14 2.34 10.12
C GLY A 118 4.66 2.89 11.44
N GLU A 119 3.81 3.46 12.29
CA GLU A 119 4.16 3.92 13.64
C GLU A 119 4.65 2.76 14.51
N GLU A 120 3.91 1.63 14.51
CA GLU A 120 4.30 0.41 15.22
C GLU A 120 5.68 -0.08 14.77
N TRP A 121 5.91 -0.13 13.45
CA TRP A 121 7.21 -0.53 12.91
C TRP A 121 8.35 0.41 13.32
N ILE A 122 8.15 1.74 13.30
CA ILE A 122 9.14 2.73 13.75
C ILE A 122 9.52 2.45 15.22
N ALA A 123 8.52 2.18 16.06
CA ALA A 123 8.73 1.88 17.48
C ALA A 123 9.50 0.57 17.68
N GLU A 124 9.13 -0.50 16.96
CA GLU A 124 9.80 -1.81 17.01
C GLU A 124 11.27 -1.75 16.57
N GLN A 125 11.57 -0.92 15.55
CA GLN A 125 12.95 -0.74 15.06
C GLN A 125 13.77 0.26 15.89
N GLY A 126 13.17 0.93 16.87
CA GLY A 126 13.85 1.95 17.69
C GLY A 126 14.28 3.18 16.89
N ILE A 127 13.61 3.49 15.77
CA ILE A 127 13.94 4.61 14.89
C ILE A 127 13.53 5.91 15.58
N GLN A 128 14.50 6.82 15.78
CA GLN A 128 14.27 8.11 16.43
C GLN A 128 13.88 9.17 15.40
N VAL A 129 12.62 9.58 15.43
CA VAL A 129 12.08 10.68 14.61
C VAL A 129 11.30 11.66 15.48
N ALA A 130 11.19 12.90 15.05
CA ALA A 130 10.53 13.96 15.83
C ALA A 130 9.01 13.73 15.98
N ASP A 131 8.38 13.17 14.94
CA ASP A 131 6.95 12.87 14.91
C ASP A 131 6.76 11.55 14.14
N PRO A 132 6.62 10.40 14.82
CA PRO A 132 6.45 9.11 14.20
C PRO A 132 5.22 9.02 13.29
N ARG A 133 4.12 9.68 13.67
CA ARG A 133 2.89 9.68 12.88
C ARG A 133 3.05 10.45 11.57
N ALA A 134 3.63 11.66 11.63
CA ALA A 134 3.91 12.46 10.44
C ALA A 134 4.90 11.73 9.52
N TYR A 135 5.95 11.14 10.09
CA TYR A 135 6.93 10.34 9.34
C TYR A 135 6.23 9.17 8.61
N SER A 136 5.44 8.38 9.33
CA SER A 136 4.71 7.24 8.75
C SER A 136 3.71 7.71 7.68
N ALA A 137 2.93 8.76 7.94
CA ALA A 137 1.95 9.28 6.99
C ALA A 137 2.61 9.76 5.68
N VAL A 138 3.73 10.47 5.77
CA VAL A 138 4.48 10.93 4.59
C VAL A 138 5.06 9.73 3.83
N LEU A 139 5.65 8.77 4.53
CA LEU A 139 6.21 7.57 3.90
C LEU A 139 5.14 6.76 3.15
N VAL A 140 3.97 6.55 3.76
CA VAL A 140 2.82 5.89 3.12
C VAL A 140 2.35 6.67 1.90
N ALA A 141 2.22 8.00 2.01
CA ALA A 141 1.80 8.85 0.88
C ALA A 141 2.80 8.80 -0.28
N MET A 142 4.11 8.83 -0.01
CA MET A 142 5.16 8.70 -1.03
C MET A 142 5.10 7.34 -1.71
N GLN A 143 4.96 6.26 -0.95
CA GLN A 143 4.84 4.92 -1.50
C GLN A 143 3.59 4.76 -2.37
N MET A 144 2.43 5.24 -1.90
CA MET A 144 1.21 5.26 -2.70
C MET A 144 1.37 6.09 -3.97
N GLY A 145 2.05 7.23 -3.89
CA GLY A 145 2.35 8.11 -5.02
C GLY A 145 3.14 7.40 -6.12
N MET A 146 4.14 6.58 -5.77
CA MET A 146 4.90 5.79 -6.74
C MET A 146 4.01 4.82 -7.53
N PHE A 147 3.06 4.15 -6.86
CA PHE A 147 2.12 3.25 -7.54
C PHE A 147 1.05 4.02 -8.34
N LEU A 148 0.60 5.17 -7.85
CA LEU A 148 -0.35 6.01 -8.55
C LEU A 148 0.24 6.59 -9.83
N MET A 149 1.52 6.93 -9.81
CA MET A 149 2.28 7.51 -10.91
C MET A 149 3.03 6.44 -11.74
N ALA A 150 2.59 5.17 -11.68
CA ALA A 150 3.31 4.06 -12.31
C ALA A 150 3.48 4.23 -13.83
N ASP A 151 2.47 4.77 -14.53
CA ASP A 151 2.55 5.03 -15.99
C ASP A 151 3.57 6.11 -16.30
N GLN A 152 3.60 7.19 -15.52
CA GLN A 152 4.55 8.31 -15.66
C GLN A 152 5.98 7.86 -15.33
N LEU A 153 6.14 7.06 -14.27
CA LEU A 153 7.43 6.48 -13.91
C LEU A 153 7.92 5.49 -14.96
N THR A 154 7.03 4.68 -15.53
CA THR A 154 7.35 3.77 -16.65
C THR A 154 7.86 4.55 -17.85
N ALA A 155 7.18 5.64 -18.22
CA ALA A 155 7.62 6.51 -19.32
C ALA A 155 8.96 7.22 -19.02
N ALA A 156 9.14 7.74 -17.80
CA ALA A 156 10.36 8.44 -17.42
C ALA A 156 11.58 7.52 -17.27
N LEU A 157 11.36 6.26 -16.91
CA LEU A 157 12.43 5.29 -16.71
C LEU A 157 12.65 4.35 -17.90
N ASP A 158 11.88 4.49 -18.98
CA ASP A 158 11.89 3.58 -20.15
C ASP A 158 11.82 2.08 -19.73
N THR A 159 11.08 1.79 -18.67
CA THR A 159 11.00 0.45 -18.09
C THR A 159 9.71 0.30 -17.30
N ASP A 160 8.92 -0.74 -17.58
CA ASP A 160 7.65 -1.00 -16.89
C ASP A 160 7.87 -1.23 -15.39
N VAL A 161 7.57 -0.21 -14.57
CA VAL A 161 7.73 -0.27 -13.10
C VAL A 161 6.77 -1.23 -12.42
N THR A 162 5.79 -1.76 -13.13
CA THR A 162 4.87 -2.80 -12.63
C THR A 162 5.45 -4.22 -12.76
N LYS A 163 6.57 -4.35 -13.46
CA LYS A 163 7.32 -5.60 -13.61
C LYS A 163 8.54 -5.61 -12.67
N PRO A 164 9.04 -6.79 -12.29
CA PRO A 164 10.13 -6.91 -11.30
C PRO A 164 11.36 -6.03 -11.60
N ALA A 165 11.84 -6.01 -12.83
CA ALA A 165 13.04 -5.24 -13.20
C ALA A 165 12.82 -3.71 -13.10
N GLY A 166 11.69 -3.21 -13.59
CA GLY A 166 11.34 -1.79 -13.48
C GLY A 166 11.03 -1.38 -12.05
N HIS A 167 10.38 -2.25 -11.29
CA HIS A 167 10.14 -2.02 -9.86
C HIS A 167 11.46 -1.92 -9.08
N LEU A 168 12.42 -2.80 -9.35
CA LEU A 168 13.75 -2.75 -8.74
C LEU A 168 14.45 -1.41 -9.03
N ARG A 169 14.40 -0.94 -10.29
CA ARG A 169 14.99 0.34 -10.69
C ARG A 169 14.31 1.53 -9.98
N MET A 170 13.00 1.52 -9.88
CA MET A 170 12.22 2.52 -9.14
C MET A 170 12.59 2.53 -7.66
N MET A 171 12.67 1.36 -7.03
CA MET A 171 13.04 1.24 -5.61
C MET A 171 14.48 1.67 -5.34
N ALA A 172 15.42 1.39 -6.24
CA ALA A 172 16.80 1.88 -6.12
C ALA A 172 16.83 3.41 -6.10
N GLY A 173 16.10 4.07 -7.00
CA GLY A 173 15.96 5.53 -6.98
C GLY A 173 15.31 6.06 -5.70
N ALA A 174 14.29 5.37 -5.18
CA ALA A 174 13.68 5.75 -3.90
C ALA A 174 14.67 5.63 -2.73
N ILE A 175 15.50 4.58 -2.69
CA ILE A 175 16.56 4.43 -1.69
C ILE A 175 17.55 5.59 -1.79
N ASP A 176 17.98 5.96 -3.00
CA ASP A 176 18.91 7.07 -3.19
C ASP A 176 18.34 8.39 -2.65
N VAL A 177 17.04 8.66 -2.84
CA VAL A 177 16.38 9.84 -2.27
C VAL A 177 16.49 9.88 -0.74
N PHE A 178 16.36 8.72 -0.07
CA PHE A 178 16.44 8.64 1.40
C PHE A 178 17.87 8.57 1.94
N THR A 179 18.83 8.09 1.17
CA THR A 179 20.23 7.92 1.60
C THR A 179 21.13 9.09 1.22
N HIS A 180 20.67 9.99 0.35
CA HIS A 180 21.37 11.25 0.03
C HIS A 180 20.65 12.43 0.71
N PRO A 181 20.76 12.56 2.04
CA PRO A 181 20.11 13.63 2.78
C PRO A 181 20.67 15.00 2.34
N LEU A 182 19.92 16.05 2.63
CA LEU A 182 20.41 17.42 2.47
C LEU A 182 21.73 17.60 3.24
N PRO A 183 22.67 18.42 2.75
CA PRO A 183 23.83 18.83 3.54
C PRO A 183 23.40 19.30 4.94
N ALA A 184 24.20 18.99 5.96
CA ALA A 184 23.82 19.21 7.36
C ALA A 184 23.44 20.67 7.69
N ASP A 185 24.06 21.63 7.04
CA ASP A 185 23.75 23.05 7.12
C ASP A 185 22.36 23.38 6.54
N GLN A 186 22.00 22.78 5.42
CA GLN A 186 20.68 22.94 4.79
C GLN A 186 19.59 22.23 5.58
N GLU A 187 19.86 21.05 6.13
CA GLU A 187 18.94 20.35 7.01
C GLU A 187 18.65 21.18 8.27
N ALA A 188 19.69 21.70 8.92
CA ALA A 188 19.54 22.54 10.12
C ALA A 188 18.75 23.82 9.83
N ALA A 189 19.03 24.48 8.69
CA ALA A 189 18.30 25.66 8.27
C ALA A 189 16.82 25.35 7.98
N ALA A 190 16.52 24.27 7.26
CA ALA A 190 15.15 23.85 6.98
C ALA A 190 14.36 23.54 8.27
N ARG A 191 14.96 22.79 9.21
CA ARG A 191 14.34 22.50 10.51
C ARG A 191 14.09 23.77 11.34
N ALA A 192 15.01 24.72 11.31
CA ALA A 192 14.84 26.00 12.00
C ALA A 192 13.67 26.83 11.42
N VAL A 193 13.56 26.89 10.10
CA VAL A 193 12.44 27.54 9.41
C VAL A 193 11.11 26.89 9.75
N LEU A 194 11.02 25.57 9.68
CA LEU A 194 9.79 24.83 10.03
C LEU A 194 9.38 25.08 11.50
N LYS A 195 10.33 25.05 12.42
CA LYS A 195 10.07 25.34 13.84
C LYS A 195 9.54 26.76 14.06
N LYS A 196 10.09 27.75 13.35
CA LYS A 196 9.63 29.11 13.40
C LYS A 196 8.20 29.25 12.87
N LEU A 197 7.93 28.70 11.68
CA LEU A 197 6.60 28.74 11.07
C LEU A 197 5.55 28.06 11.95
N ALA A 198 5.86 26.91 12.54
CA ALA A 198 4.97 26.21 13.46
C ALA A 198 4.65 27.07 14.71
N ALA A 199 5.64 27.75 15.25
CA ALA A 199 5.44 28.65 16.41
C ALA A 199 4.58 29.87 16.06
N ASP A 200 4.72 30.43 14.86
CA ASP A 200 3.93 31.56 14.39
C ASP A 200 2.48 31.17 14.11
N THR A 201 2.24 30.02 13.48
CA THR A 201 0.89 29.47 13.23
C THR A 201 0.11 29.22 14.51
N LEU A 202 0.78 28.74 15.57
CA LEU A 202 0.14 28.50 16.87
C LEU A 202 -0.26 29.83 17.59
N LYS A 203 0.41 30.95 17.31
CA LYS A 203 0.07 32.27 17.87
C LYS A 203 -1.13 32.90 17.15
N GLU A 204 -1.29 32.67 15.86
CA GLU A 204 -2.41 33.18 15.05
C GLU A 204 -3.72 32.41 15.24
N GLY A 205 -3.65 31.17 15.74
CA GLY A 205 -4.81 30.30 15.96
C GLY A 205 -5.44 30.38 17.35
N THR A 206 -5.04 31.33 18.21
CA THR A 206 -5.69 31.54 19.52
C THR A 206 -6.68 32.70 19.39
N PRO A 207 -8.02 32.42 19.43
CA PRO A 207 -9.07 33.43 19.36
C PRO A 207 -9.07 34.32 20.61
#